data_6e299ecd8c9573da0cbbf08676d73b90
#
_entry.id   6e299ecd8c9573da0cbbf08676d73b90
#
_cell.length_a   1.000
_cell.length_b   1.000
_cell.length_c   1.000
_cell.angle_alpha   90.00
_cell.angle_beta   90.00
_cell.angle_gamma   90.00
#
_symmetry.space_group_name_H-M   'P 1'
#
loop_
_entity.id
_entity.type
_entity.pdbx_description
1 polymer ?
#
loop_
_entity_poly.entity_id
_entity_poly.type
_entity_poly.pdbx_seq_one_letter_code
_entity_poly.pdbx_strand_id
1 'polypeptide(L)'
;MTTQRFETREGQTVPAMDFRVISDGLLTTRASSEVFADRTVVVFSLPGAYTPTCSSAHLPRYDELAPVFAALGVDEIICLSVNDAFVMDAWGRDQQVRNVTLLADGNGEFSRGMGLLVDKNDLGFGDRSWRYSMLVRNGVIEKQFIEPDVPGDPFEVSDADTMLRHLDPQASAQEMLVTVFTKPGCAHCARAKGMLRERGIGFEEVALGSGLSTATLRAISGHSTAPQIFVNGASIGGADDLQTWLEQRAAAA
;
A
#
# COMPACT_ATOMS: atom_id res chain seq x y z
N MET A 1 17.06 22.79 -21.31
CA MET A 1 17.29 21.81 -20.23
C MET A 1 16.53 22.33 -19.01
N THR A 2 15.39 21.76 -18.69
CA THR A 2 14.60 22.12 -17.50
C THR A 2 15.39 21.61 -16.31
N THR A 3 15.89 22.51 -15.47
CA THR A 3 16.56 22.15 -14.23
C THR A 3 15.51 21.50 -13.35
N GLN A 4 15.65 20.21 -13.06
CA GLN A 4 14.76 19.51 -12.15
C GLN A 4 14.87 20.19 -10.78
N ARG A 5 13.78 20.74 -10.28
CA ARG A 5 13.73 21.46 -9.00
C ARG A 5 14.00 20.55 -7.81
N PHE A 6 13.63 19.26 -7.93
CA PHE A 6 13.76 18.29 -6.86
C PHE A 6 14.92 17.34 -7.13
N GLU A 7 15.77 17.16 -6.11
CA GLU A 7 16.89 16.22 -6.15
C GLU A 7 16.52 14.93 -5.43
N THR A 8 16.96 13.80 -5.97
CA THR A 8 16.82 12.51 -5.30
C THR A 8 17.73 12.43 -4.08
N ARG A 9 17.26 11.77 -3.04
CA ARG A 9 18.01 11.49 -1.81
C ARG A 9 18.43 10.02 -1.69
N GLU A 10 18.50 9.31 -2.80
CA GLU A 10 18.97 7.92 -2.82
C GLU A 10 20.36 7.81 -2.16
N GLY A 11 20.54 6.81 -1.31
CA GLY A 11 21.73 6.58 -0.49
C GLY A 11 21.80 7.41 0.80
N GLN A 12 20.89 8.34 1.04
CA GLN A 12 20.82 9.11 2.29
C GLN A 12 19.83 8.50 3.27
N THR A 13 20.02 8.80 4.57
CA THR A 13 19.04 8.42 5.59
C THR A 13 17.78 9.30 5.51
N VAL A 14 16.64 8.72 5.85
CA VAL A 14 15.39 9.47 6.02
C VAL A 14 15.52 10.51 7.13
N PRO A 15 14.78 11.64 7.08
CA PRO A 15 14.76 12.61 8.16
C PRO A 15 14.33 11.99 9.49
N ALA A 16 15.08 12.31 10.55
CA ALA A 16 14.73 11.91 11.90
C ALA A 16 13.62 12.83 12.45
N MET A 17 12.48 12.25 12.81
CA MET A 17 11.36 12.97 13.43
C MET A 17 10.39 12.05 14.15
N ASP A 18 9.44 12.64 14.83
CA ASP A 18 8.33 11.98 15.50
C ASP A 18 7.03 12.25 14.75
N PHE A 19 6.45 11.22 14.17
CA PHE A 19 5.14 11.29 13.52
C PHE A 19 4.01 11.27 14.56
N ARG A 20 2.97 12.04 14.31
CA ARG A 20 1.73 11.94 15.08
C ARG A 20 0.78 10.95 14.42
N VAL A 21 0.23 10.03 15.21
CA VAL A 21 -0.70 9.00 14.72
C VAL A 21 -1.87 8.84 15.69
N ILE A 22 -3.01 8.40 15.18
CA ILE A 22 -4.12 7.96 16.04
C ILE A 22 -4.00 6.45 16.22
N SER A 23 -3.87 6.02 17.48
CA SER A 23 -3.89 4.61 17.87
C SER A 23 -4.93 4.41 18.97
N ASP A 24 -5.86 3.47 18.75
CA ASP A 24 -6.97 3.21 19.67
C ASP A 24 -7.78 4.48 20.05
N GLY A 25 -7.94 5.40 19.09
CA GLY A 25 -8.64 6.67 19.27
C GLY A 25 -7.86 7.74 20.00
N LEU A 26 -6.60 7.50 20.35
CA LEU A 26 -5.74 8.45 21.07
C LEU A 26 -4.63 8.97 20.15
N LEU A 27 -4.32 10.26 20.31
CA LEU A 27 -3.17 10.88 19.65
C LEU A 27 -1.89 10.40 20.31
N THR A 28 -1.06 9.68 19.57
CA THR A 28 0.22 9.12 20.01
C THR A 28 1.36 9.58 19.10
N THR A 29 2.57 9.13 19.43
CA THR A 29 3.78 9.44 18.66
C THR A 29 4.43 8.15 18.22
N ARG A 30 4.93 8.13 16.98
CA ARG A 30 5.74 7.06 16.41
C ARG A 30 7.02 7.65 15.85
N ALA A 31 8.16 7.31 16.43
CA ALA A 31 9.46 7.82 15.99
C ALA A 31 9.83 7.27 14.60
N SER A 32 10.54 8.05 13.81
CA SER A 32 11.04 7.59 12.49
C SER A 32 11.94 6.35 12.62
N SER A 33 12.70 6.21 13.72
CA SER A 33 13.48 5.00 14.02
C SER A 33 12.60 3.76 14.20
N GLU A 34 11.44 3.88 14.82
CA GLU A 34 10.48 2.76 14.97
C GLU A 34 9.82 2.39 13.63
N VAL A 35 9.70 3.36 12.74
CA VAL A 35 9.13 3.16 11.40
C VAL A 35 10.12 2.44 10.49
N PHE A 36 11.39 2.83 10.49
CA PHE A 36 12.34 2.49 9.45
C PHE A 36 13.50 1.59 9.86
N ALA A 37 13.85 1.47 11.18
CA ALA A 37 14.98 0.66 11.60
C ALA A 37 14.72 -0.83 11.38
N ASP A 38 15.70 -1.53 10.82
CA ASP A 38 15.69 -2.96 10.54
C ASP A 38 14.50 -3.45 9.69
N ARG A 39 13.93 -2.54 8.86
CA ARG A 39 12.73 -2.78 8.06
C ARG A 39 12.92 -2.36 6.61
N THR A 40 12.19 -3.03 5.73
CA THR A 40 11.97 -2.63 4.34
C THR A 40 10.60 -1.96 4.24
N VAL A 41 10.59 -0.67 3.96
CA VAL A 41 9.36 0.14 3.95
C VAL A 41 9.20 0.84 2.60
N VAL A 42 8.02 0.73 2.02
CA VAL A 42 7.62 1.56 0.89
C VAL A 42 6.88 2.78 1.43
N VAL A 43 7.32 3.97 1.07
CA VAL A 43 6.65 5.22 1.42
C VAL A 43 6.18 5.90 0.15
N PHE A 44 4.95 6.35 0.13
CA PHE A 44 4.49 7.30 -0.87
C PHE A 44 3.90 8.54 -0.19
N SER A 45 4.18 9.69 -0.77
CA SER A 45 3.70 10.97 -0.29
C SER A 45 2.90 11.70 -1.35
N LEU A 46 1.96 12.50 -0.90
CA LEU A 46 0.95 13.11 -1.75
C LEU A 46 0.53 14.49 -1.23
N PRO A 47 -0.02 15.37 -2.10
CA PRO A 47 -0.38 16.74 -1.74
C PRO A 47 -1.43 16.87 -0.64
N GLY A 48 -2.32 15.87 -0.47
CA GLY A 48 -3.29 15.96 0.63
C GLY A 48 -4.32 14.84 0.66
N ALA A 49 -4.73 14.45 1.86
CA ALA A 49 -5.91 13.64 2.10
C ALA A 49 -7.14 14.29 1.44
N TYR A 50 -8.09 13.49 0.97
CA TYR A 50 -9.33 13.88 0.29
C TYR A 50 -9.14 14.59 -1.07
N THR A 51 -7.93 14.80 -1.56
CA THR A 51 -7.76 15.34 -2.92
C THR A 51 -8.05 14.27 -3.99
N PRO A 52 -8.48 14.65 -5.20
CA PRO A 52 -9.02 13.68 -6.19
C PRO A 52 -8.06 12.53 -6.52
N THR A 53 -6.88 12.81 -7.07
CA THR A 53 -5.90 11.78 -7.47
C THR A 53 -5.45 10.92 -6.31
N CYS A 54 -5.29 11.52 -5.12
CA CYS A 54 -4.85 10.82 -3.92
C CYS A 54 -5.86 9.79 -3.43
N SER A 55 -7.16 10.12 -3.52
CA SER A 55 -8.26 9.26 -3.05
C SER A 55 -8.75 8.25 -4.09
N SER A 56 -8.63 8.57 -5.38
CA SER A 56 -9.19 7.71 -6.45
C SER A 56 -8.19 6.76 -7.10
N ALA A 57 -6.89 7.03 -6.98
CA ALA A 57 -5.86 6.26 -7.67
C ALA A 57 -4.65 5.90 -6.79
N HIS A 58 -4.01 6.90 -6.16
CA HIS A 58 -2.72 6.69 -5.52
C HIS A 58 -2.83 5.76 -4.30
N LEU A 59 -3.62 6.13 -3.29
CA LEU A 59 -3.80 5.34 -2.08
C LEU A 59 -4.48 3.97 -2.34
N PRO A 60 -5.58 3.89 -3.11
CA PRO A 60 -6.25 2.60 -3.32
C PRO A 60 -5.35 1.56 -4.00
N ARG A 61 -4.50 1.98 -4.94
CA ARG A 61 -3.63 1.04 -5.65
C ARG A 61 -2.51 0.48 -4.77
N TYR A 62 -1.94 1.27 -3.86
CA TYR A 62 -0.99 0.77 -2.88
C TYR A 62 -1.66 -0.18 -1.87
N ASP A 63 -2.89 0.11 -1.43
CA ASP A 63 -3.63 -0.76 -0.52
C ASP A 63 -3.99 -2.09 -1.18
N GLU A 64 -4.39 -2.07 -2.45
CA GLU A 64 -4.69 -3.25 -3.28
C GLU A 64 -3.46 -4.14 -3.47
N LEU A 65 -2.30 -3.56 -3.78
CA LEU A 65 -1.06 -4.30 -4.06
C LEU A 65 -0.27 -4.67 -2.79
N ALA A 66 -0.69 -4.26 -1.61
CA ALA A 66 0.04 -4.52 -0.38
C ALA A 66 0.37 -6.00 -0.13
N PRO A 67 -0.51 -6.98 -0.41
CA PRO A 67 -0.16 -8.39 -0.27
C PRO A 67 0.97 -8.82 -1.22
N VAL A 68 1.07 -8.22 -2.40
CA VAL A 68 2.14 -8.49 -3.38
C VAL A 68 3.45 -7.90 -2.88
N PHE A 69 3.43 -6.67 -2.39
CA PHE A 69 4.60 -6.03 -1.76
C PHE A 69 5.12 -6.84 -0.56
N ALA A 70 4.21 -7.32 0.29
CA ALA A 70 4.58 -8.16 1.45
C ALA A 70 5.24 -9.46 1.02
N ALA A 71 4.78 -10.10 -0.05
CA ALA A 71 5.40 -11.30 -0.62
C ALA A 71 6.82 -11.05 -1.15
N LEU A 72 7.13 -9.81 -1.56
CA LEU A 72 8.46 -9.36 -1.99
C LEU A 72 9.34 -8.85 -0.84
N GLY A 73 8.91 -9.03 0.41
CA GLY A 73 9.69 -8.68 1.59
C GLY A 73 9.55 -7.21 2.03
N VAL A 74 8.49 -6.54 1.63
CA VAL A 74 8.12 -5.21 2.18
C VAL A 74 7.38 -5.41 3.49
N ASP A 75 7.91 -4.85 4.57
CA ASP A 75 7.33 -4.98 5.93
C ASP A 75 6.14 -4.04 6.17
N GLU A 76 6.15 -2.87 5.53
CA GLU A 76 5.09 -1.87 5.70
C GLU A 76 5.01 -0.94 4.48
N ILE A 77 3.79 -0.55 4.12
CA ILE A 77 3.53 0.52 3.15
C ILE A 77 2.98 1.71 3.91
N ILE A 78 3.55 2.88 3.66
CA ILE A 78 3.22 4.13 4.37
C ILE A 78 2.76 5.18 3.36
N CYS A 79 1.59 5.76 3.63
CA CYS A 79 1.12 6.98 3.01
C CYS A 79 1.44 8.17 3.92
N LEU A 80 2.16 9.16 3.41
CA LEU A 80 2.55 10.35 4.15
C LEU A 80 1.93 11.59 3.52
N SER A 81 1.43 12.49 4.33
CA SER A 81 0.89 13.77 3.86
C SER A 81 1.04 14.88 4.90
N VAL A 82 1.16 16.13 4.41
CA VAL A 82 1.11 17.34 5.25
C VAL A 82 -0.35 17.63 5.64
N ASN A 83 -0.88 16.70 6.43
CA ASN A 83 -2.18 16.79 7.12
C ASN A 83 -1.96 16.36 8.56
N ASP A 84 -2.85 16.78 9.47
CA ASP A 84 -2.80 16.32 10.84
C ASP A 84 -3.29 14.88 11.00
N ALA A 85 -3.01 14.29 12.17
CA ALA A 85 -3.30 12.87 12.43
C ALA A 85 -4.80 12.54 12.41
N PHE A 86 -5.67 13.50 12.79
CA PHE A 86 -7.12 13.29 12.78
C PHE A 86 -7.67 13.24 11.36
N VAL A 87 -7.16 14.11 10.48
CA VAL A 87 -7.51 14.09 9.06
C VAL A 87 -7.03 12.80 8.39
N MET A 88 -5.80 12.38 8.66
CA MET A 88 -5.24 11.13 8.11
C MET A 88 -6.04 9.91 8.56
N ASP A 89 -6.38 9.82 9.84
CA ASP A 89 -7.20 8.73 10.40
C ASP A 89 -8.62 8.72 9.81
N ALA A 90 -9.28 9.88 9.73
CA ALA A 90 -10.62 9.99 9.14
C ALA A 90 -10.61 9.59 7.65
N TRP A 91 -9.62 10.07 6.89
CA TRP A 91 -9.47 9.73 5.48
C TRP A 91 -9.21 8.23 5.27
N GLY A 92 -8.37 7.61 6.10
CA GLY A 92 -8.12 6.17 6.05
C GLY A 92 -9.39 5.34 6.27
N ARG A 93 -10.23 5.76 7.23
CA ARG A 93 -11.53 5.12 7.47
C ARG A 93 -12.49 5.30 6.29
N ASP A 94 -12.59 6.50 5.73
CA ASP A 94 -13.45 6.79 4.60
C ASP A 94 -13.03 6.03 3.33
N GLN A 95 -11.72 5.88 3.11
CA GLN A 95 -11.16 5.09 2.01
C GLN A 95 -11.14 3.58 2.30
N GLN A 96 -11.56 3.15 3.51
CA GLN A 96 -11.55 1.75 3.95
C GLN A 96 -10.17 1.09 3.84
N VAL A 97 -9.11 1.85 4.06
CA VAL A 97 -7.70 1.39 3.99
C VAL A 97 -7.46 0.27 5.01
N ARG A 98 -6.79 -0.79 4.58
CA ARG A 98 -6.53 -1.97 5.41
C ARG A 98 -5.05 -2.30 5.57
N ASN A 99 -4.27 -2.03 4.55
CA ASN A 99 -2.90 -2.53 4.43
C ASN A 99 -1.86 -1.41 4.36
N VAL A 100 -2.28 -0.16 4.33
CA VAL A 100 -1.41 1.03 4.28
C VAL A 100 -1.51 1.79 5.59
N THR A 101 -0.36 2.08 6.19
CA THR A 101 -0.29 2.96 7.37
C THR A 101 -0.29 4.43 6.92
N LEU A 102 -1.19 5.22 7.51
CA LEU A 102 -1.30 6.64 7.22
C LEU A 102 -0.54 7.44 8.29
N LEU A 103 0.55 8.12 7.89
CA LEU A 103 1.35 8.96 8.77
C LEU A 103 1.11 10.45 8.50
N ALA A 104 0.95 11.21 9.57
CA ALA A 104 0.74 12.64 9.53
C ALA A 104 2.07 13.40 9.62
N ASP A 105 2.38 14.21 8.61
CA ASP A 105 3.46 15.20 8.60
C ASP A 105 2.87 16.62 8.76
N GLY A 106 2.01 16.82 9.78
CA GLY A 106 1.17 18.00 9.92
C GLY A 106 1.90 19.35 9.89
N ASN A 107 3.16 19.39 10.34
CA ASN A 107 4.03 20.57 10.29
C ASN A 107 4.93 20.62 9.04
N GLY A 108 4.85 19.63 8.16
CA GLY A 108 5.70 19.53 6.97
C GLY A 108 7.19 19.30 7.28
N GLU A 109 7.50 18.75 8.46
CA GLU A 109 8.91 18.59 8.90
C GLU A 109 9.62 17.52 8.10
N PHE A 110 8.97 16.37 7.87
CA PHE A 110 9.51 15.30 7.04
C PHE A 110 9.65 15.75 5.59
N SER A 111 8.59 16.32 5.03
CA SER A 111 8.57 16.81 3.64
C SER A 111 9.65 17.90 3.42
N ARG A 112 9.87 18.78 4.40
CA ARG A 112 10.95 19.78 4.37
C ARG A 112 12.32 19.11 4.46
N GLY A 113 12.50 18.14 5.36
CA GLY A 113 13.73 17.37 5.50
C GLY A 113 14.06 16.57 4.24
N MET A 114 13.04 16.13 3.50
CA MET A 114 13.19 15.48 2.20
C MET A 114 13.49 16.46 1.05
N GLY A 115 13.36 17.78 1.26
CA GLY A 115 13.46 18.80 0.20
C GLY A 115 12.26 18.80 -0.74
N LEU A 116 11.12 18.25 -0.31
CA LEU A 116 9.92 18.05 -1.12
C LEU A 116 8.69 18.78 -0.55
N LEU A 117 8.89 19.73 0.38
CA LEU A 117 7.83 20.63 0.82
C LEU A 117 7.65 21.74 -0.22
N VAL A 118 6.41 21.93 -0.67
CA VAL A 118 6.05 22.91 -1.71
C VAL A 118 4.91 23.81 -1.25
N ASP A 119 4.95 25.05 -1.68
CA ASP A 119 3.84 25.99 -1.54
C ASP A 119 2.72 25.67 -2.54
N LYS A 120 1.51 25.47 -2.04
CA LYS A 120 0.26 25.30 -2.80
C LYS A 120 -0.79 26.33 -2.39
N ASN A 121 -0.37 27.54 -2.04
CA ASN A 121 -1.26 28.63 -1.64
C ASN A 121 -2.19 29.07 -2.77
N ASP A 122 -1.78 28.92 -4.02
CA ASP A 122 -2.61 29.16 -5.21
C ASP A 122 -3.88 28.29 -5.24
N LEU A 123 -3.82 27.10 -4.63
CA LEU A 123 -4.96 26.19 -4.46
C LEU A 123 -5.64 26.34 -3.09
N GLY A 124 -5.16 27.22 -2.23
CA GLY A 124 -5.66 27.37 -0.86
C GLY A 124 -5.24 26.23 0.08
N PHE A 125 -4.22 25.45 -0.27
CA PHE A 125 -3.80 24.29 0.52
C PHE A 125 -2.70 24.62 1.53
N GLY A 126 -1.99 25.75 1.38
CA GLY A 126 -0.78 26.04 2.15
C GLY A 126 0.40 25.17 1.70
N ASP A 127 1.35 24.95 2.61
CA ASP A 127 2.48 24.05 2.35
C ASP A 127 2.04 22.59 2.30
N ARG A 128 2.52 21.87 1.28
CA ARG A 128 2.19 20.45 1.04
C ARG A 128 3.42 19.66 0.65
N SER A 129 3.35 18.33 0.78
CA SER A 129 4.36 17.47 0.17
C SER A 129 4.20 17.45 -1.34
N TRP A 130 5.32 17.52 -2.07
CA TRP A 130 5.32 17.08 -3.46
C TRP A 130 5.00 15.59 -3.54
N ARG A 131 4.50 15.13 -4.69
CA ARG A 131 4.17 13.73 -4.89
C ARG A 131 5.41 12.93 -5.23
N TYR A 132 5.64 11.84 -4.49
CA TYR A 132 6.73 10.91 -4.73
C TYR A 132 6.43 9.54 -4.11
N SER A 133 7.21 8.53 -4.49
CA SER A 133 7.34 7.28 -3.73
C SER A 133 8.80 6.93 -3.51
N MET A 134 9.09 6.13 -2.47
CA MET A 134 10.44 5.66 -2.18
C MET A 134 10.43 4.30 -1.50
N LEU A 135 11.48 3.54 -1.75
CA LEU A 135 11.85 2.32 -1.02
C LEU A 135 12.92 2.67 0.00
N VAL A 136 12.67 2.33 1.25
CA VAL A 136 13.59 2.55 2.39
C VAL A 136 13.97 1.20 2.98
N ARG A 137 15.27 0.94 3.12
CA ARG A 137 15.79 -0.23 3.85
C ARG A 137 16.64 0.22 5.02
N ASN A 138 16.25 -0.22 6.21
CA ASN A 138 16.95 0.13 7.45
C ASN A 138 17.27 1.65 7.56
N GLY A 139 16.26 2.48 7.29
CA GLY A 139 16.36 3.94 7.36
C GLY A 139 17.12 4.62 6.21
N VAL A 140 17.66 3.87 5.24
CA VAL A 140 18.34 4.41 4.05
C VAL A 140 17.40 4.37 2.84
N ILE A 141 17.31 5.47 2.10
CA ILE A 141 16.53 5.57 0.87
C ILE A 141 17.28 4.80 -0.22
N GLU A 142 16.76 3.64 -0.62
CA GLU A 142 17.37 2.81 -1.68
C GLU A 142 16.96 3.32 -3.07
N LYS A 143 15.68 3.67 -3.23
CA LYS A 143 15.11 4.17 -4.48
C LYS A 143 14.09 5.26 -4.21
N GLN A 144 14.03 6.25 -5.10
CA GLN A 144 13.06 7.33 -5.02
C GLN A 144 12.53 7.69 -6.42
N PHE A 145 11.21 7.77 -6.54
CA PHE A 145 10.48 8.22 -7.73
C PHE A 145 9.76 9.52 -7.38
N ILE A 146 10.26 10.62 -7.92
CA ILE A 146 9.71 11.97 -7.68
C ILE A 146 8.96 12.39 -8.94
N GLU A 147 7.72 12.84 -8.80
CA GLU A 147 6.95 13.34 -9.93
C GLU A 147 7.63 14.57 -10.57
N PRO A 148 7.53 14.72 -11.90
CA PRO A 148 8.16 15.84 -12.59
C PRO A 148 7.65 17.20 -12.08
N ASP A 149 8.53 18.20 -12.02
CA ASP A 149 8.19 19.57 -11.60
C ASP A 149 7.46 20.30 -12.75
N VAL A 150 6.20 19.94 -12.94
CA VAL A 150 5.31 20.54 -13.94
C VAL A 150 4.04 21.09 -13.26
N PRO A 151 3.36 22.07 -13.87
CA PRO A 151 2.10 22.59 -13.34
C PRO A 151 1.03 21.49 -13.18
N GLY A 152 0.22 21.61 -12.14
CA GLY A 152 -0.86 20.67 -11.83
C GLY A 152 -0.51 19.68 -10.74
N ASP A 153 -1.02 18.45 -10.88
CA ASP A 153 -0.84 17.34 -9.95
C ASP A 153 -0.37 16.09 -10.72
N PRO A 154 0.91 16.06 -11.18
CA PRO A 154 1.42 14.94 -11.97
C PRO A 154 1.36 13.63 -11.19
N PHE A 155 1.07 12.54 -11.91
CA PHE A 155 1.01 11.19 -11.39
C PHE A 155 1.46 10.20 -12.47
N GLU A 156 2.77 10.07 -12.64
CA GLU A 156 3.40 9.35 -13.76
C GLU A 156 4.39 8.29 -13.31
N VAL A 157 5.11 8.52 -12.19
CA VAL A 157 6.24 7.67 -11.77
C VAL A 157 6.17 7.20 -10.32
N SER A 158 5.34 7.81 -9.47
CA SER A 158 5.25 7.50 -8.04
C SER A 158 4.16 6.47 -7.71
N ASP A 159 3.51 5.93 -8.72
CA ASP A 159 2.45 4.94 -8.56
C ASP A 159 2.98 3.59 -8.04
N ALA A 160 2.06 2.79 -7.50
CA ALA A 160 2.38 1.49 -6.90
C ALA A 160 2.92 0.50 -7.92
N ASP A 161 2.44 0.54 -9.17
CA ASP A 161 2.90 -0.36 -10.23
C ASP A 161 4.35 -0.06 -10.64
N THR A 162 4.76 1.21 -10.64
CA THR A 162 6.16 1.62 -10.87
C THR A 162 7.08 1.13 -9.75
N MET A 163 6.65 1.27 -8.49
CA MET A 163 7.41 0.74 -7.34
C MET A 163 7.49 -0.78 -7.38
N LEU A 164 6.41 -1.45 -7.74
CA LEU A 164 6.37 -2.90 -7.86
C LEU A 164 7.33 -3.40 -8.95
N ARG A 165 7.32 -2.79 -10.14
CA ARG A 165 8.28 -3.12 -11.23
C ARG A 165 9.74 -2.92 -10.83
N HIS A 166 10.01 -1.96 -9.94
CA HIS A 166 11.37 -1.77 -9.41
C HIS A 166 11.79 -2.92 -8.49
N LEU A 167 10.89 -3.39 -7.63
CA LEU A 167 11.17 -4.52 -6.71
C LEU A 167 11.28 -5.84 -7.45
N ASP A 168 10.39 -6.07 -8.41
CA ASP A 168 10.38 -7.25 -9.26
C ASP A 168 10.00 -6.87 -10.70
N PRO A 169 10.98 -6.80 -11.62
CA PRO A 169 10.71 -6.50 -13.04
C PRO A 169 9.78 -7.51 -13.73
N GLN A 170 9.62 -8.71 -13.18
CA GLN A 170 8.72 -9.73 -13.70
C GLN A 170 7.28 -9.58 -13.17
N ALA A 171 7.09 -8.89 -12.05
CA ALA A 171 5.78 -8.67 -11.45
C ALA A 171 4.83 -7.87 -12.35
N SER A 172 5.35 -7.01 -13.23
CA SER A 172 4.55 -6.15 -14.11
C SER A 172 3.74 -6.87 -15.19
N ALA A 173 4.06 -8.12 -15.51
CA ALA A 173 3.39 -8.83 -16.61
C ALA A 173 2.13 -9.60 -16.15
N GLN A 174 2.02 -9.96 -14.88
CA GLN A 174 0.89 -10.69 -14.32
C GLN A 174 0.79 -10.45 -12.81
N GLU A 175 0.38 -9.26 -12.41
CA GLU A 175 -0.01 -9.03 -11.01
C GLU A 175 -1.08 -10.04 -10.62
N MET A 176 -0.72 -10.92 -9.73
CA MET A 176 -1.62 -11.92 -9.24
C MET A 176 -2.27 -11.42 -7.96
N LEU A 177 -3.36 -10.68 -8.11
CA LEU A 177 -4.19 -10.27 -6.99
C LEU A 177 -5.02 -11.47 -6.53
N VAL A 178 -4.64 -12.03 -5.40
CA VAL A 178 -5.34 -13.17 -4.81
C VAL A 178 -6.16 -12.71 -3.63
N THR A 179 -7.46 -12.97 -3.66
CA THR A 179 -8.38 -12.74 -2.54
C THR A 179 -8.91 -14.07 -2.04
N VAL A 180 -8.81 -14.32 -0.73
CA VAL A 180 -9.29 -15.54 -0.08
C VAL A 180 -10.40 -15.20 0.90
N PHE A 181 -11.63 -15.57 0.55
CA PHE A 181 -12.76 -15.49 1.48
C PHE A 181 -12.71 -16.65 2.47
N THR A 182 -12.70 -16.33 3.75
CA THR A 182 -12.52 -17.31 4.84
C THR A 182 -13.65 -17.24 5.88
N LYS A 183 -13.70 -18.23 6.77
CA LYS A 183 -14.51 -18.15 7.99
C LYS A 183 -13.70 -18.63 9.20
N PRO A 184 -14.00 -18.14 10.42
CA PRO A 184 -13.32 -18.58 11.63
C PRO A 184 -13.36 -20.09 11.82
N GLY A 185 -12.25 -20.71 12.26
CA GLY A 185 -12.16 -22.15 12.57
C GLY A 185 -12.17 -23.08 11.35
N CYS A 186 -12.02 -22.58 10.12
CA CYS A 186 -12.08 -23.34 8.88
C CYS A 186 -10.72 -23.98 8.55
N ALA A 187 -10.59 -25.28 8.66
CA ALA A 187 -9.36 -26.02 8.33
C ALA A 187 -9.00 -25.93 6.84
N HIS A 188 -9.97 -25.95 5.93
CA HIS A 188 -9.74 -25.77 4.49
C HIS A 188 -9.24 -24.36 4.15
N CYS A 189 -9.70 -23.34 4.90
CA CYS A 189 -9.19 -21.97 4.74
C CYS A 189 -7.73 -21.87 5.18
N ALA A 190 -7.37 -22.51 6.30
CA ALA A 190 -5.99 -22.57 6.77
C ALA A 190 -5.08 -23.27 5.75
N ARG A 191 -5.55 -24.38 5.16
CA ARG A 191 -4.82 -25.10 4.11
C ARG A 191 -4.61 -24.23 2.87
N ALA A 192 -5.66 -23.56 2.39
CA ALA A 192 -5.54 -22.67 1.22
C ALA A 192 -4.50 -21.56 1.44
N LYS A 193 -4.56 -20.90 2.61
CA LYS A 193 -3.56 -19.87 2.98
C LYS A 193 -2.14 -20.45 3.10
N GLY A 194 -1.98 -21.66 3.62
CA GLY A 194 -0.70 -22.36 3.68
C GLY A 194 -0.11 -22.58 2.29
N MET A 195 -0.88 -23.13 1.36
CA MET A 195 -0.44 -23.37 -0.03
C MET A 195 0.01 -22.11 -0.76
N LEU A 196 -0.64 -20.95 -0.52
CA LEU A 196 -0.24 -19.66 -1.09
C LEU A 196 1.08 -19.18 -0.47
N ARG A 197 1.21 -19.22 0.86
CA ARG A 197 2.43 -18.80 1.57
C ARG A 197 3.65 -19.62 1.19
N GLU A 198 3.51 -20.95 1.09
CA GLU A 198 4.60 -21.86 0.68
C GLU A 198 5.16 -21.52 -0.71
N ARG A 199 4.37 -20.85 -1.55
CA ARG A 199 4.77 -20.43 -2.90
C ARG A 199 5.11 -18.94 -3.00
N GLY A 200 5.17 -18.23 -1.88
CA GLY A 200 5.44 -16.79 -1.86
C GLY A 200 4.36 -15.94 -2.54
N ILE A 201 3.11 -16.46 -2.63
CA ILE A 201 1.99 -15.74 -3.25
C ILE A 201 1.30 -14.90 -2.19
N GLY A 202 1.35 -13.57 -2.34
CA GLY A 202 0.59 -12.64 -1.51
C GLY A 202 -0.92 -12.77 -1.73
N PHE A 203 -1.71 -12.56 -0.69
CA PHE A 203 -3.17 -12.61 -0.79
C PHE A 203 -3.85 -11.71 0.25
N GLU A 204 -4.99 -11.15 -0.11
CA GLU A 204 -5.90 -10.51 0.82
C GLU A 204 -6.82 -11.55 1.46
N GLU A 205 -6.96 -11.52 2.79
CA GLU A 205 -7.93 -12.37 3.49
C GLU A 205 -9.18 -11.56 3.84
N VAL A 206 -10.34 -12.01 3.35
CA VAL A 206 -11.64 -11.43 3.66
C VAL A 206 -12.44 -12.43 4.52
N ALA A 207 -12.52 -12.17 5.82
CA ALA A 207 -13.22 -13.05 6.76
C ALA A 207 -14.73 -12.83 6.76
N LEU A 208 -15.51 -13.91 6.67
CA LEU A 208 -16.94 -13.88 6.93
C LEU A 208 -17.20 -13.52 8.40
N GLY A 209 -18.18 -12.65 8.65
CA GLY A 209 -18.63 -12.30 10.01
C GLY A 209 -18.80 -10.80 10.24
N SER A 210 -17.87 -9.95 9.87
CA SER A 210 -17.93 -8.48 10.05
C SER A 210 -18.41 -7.77 8.79
N GLY A 211 -19.70 -7.81 8.51
CA GLY A 211 -20.28 -7.15 7.32
C GLY A 211 -20.34 -8.03 6.07
N LEU A 212 -19.66 -9.19 6.04
CA LEU A 212 -19.73 -10.15 4.95
C LEU A 212 -20.44 -11.44 5.41
N SER A 213 -21.63 -11.68 4.87
CA SER A 213 -22.43 -12.87 5.21
C SER A 213 -22.19 -14.04 4.23
N THR A 214 -22.62 -15.24 4.61
CA THR A 214 -22.66 -16.39 3.69
C THR A 214 -23.53 -16.10 2.45
N ALA A 215 -24.57 -15.30 2.60
CA ALA A 215 -25.41 -14.89 1.47
C ALA A 215 -24.64 -14.00 0.51
N THR A 216 -23.83 -13.06 1.02
CA THR A 216 -22.95 -12.21 0.22
C THR A 216 -21.90 -13.07 -0.50
N LEU A 217 -21.25 -14.01 0.22
CA LEU A 217 -20.28 -14.92 -0.41
C LEU A 217 -20.92 -15.68 -1.58
N ARG A 218 -22.14 -16.20 -1.37
CA ARG A 218 -22.87 -16.90 -2.42
C ARG A 218 -23.20 -16.02 -3.62
N ALA A 219 -23.56 -14.77 -3.38
CA ALA A 219 -23.85 -13.82 -4.46
C ALA A 219 -22.63 -13.52 -5.33
N ILE A 220 -21.43 -13.49 -4.72
CA ILE A 220 -20.16 -13.22 -5.40
C ILE A 220 -19.58 -14.46 -6.09
N SER A 221 -19.55 -15.61 -5.40
CA SER A 221 -18.86 -16.82 -5.85
C SER A 221 -19.76 -17.89 -6.44
N GLY A 222 -21.08 -17.79 -6.24
CA GLY A 222 -22.01 -18.87 -6.51
C GLY A 222 -22.06 -19.96 -5.43
N HIS A 223 -21.16 -19.93 -4.43
CA HIS A 223 -20.98 -20.96 -3.42
C HIS A 223 -21.19 -20.42 -1.99
N SER A 224 -21.72 -21.27 -1.10
CA SER A 224 -21.96 -20.92 0.32
C SER A 224 -20.85 -21.44 1.25
N THR A 225 -19.82 -22.08 0.71
CA THR A 225 -18.72 -22.68 1.47
C THR A 225 -17.47 -21.84 1.39
N ALA A 226 -16.66 -21.84 2.47
CA ALA A 226 -15.33 -21.21 2.49
C ALA A 226 -14.24 -22.31 2.59
N PRO A 227 -13.03 -22.08 2.03
CA PRO A 227 -12.64 -20.84 1.36
C PRO A 227 -13.27 -20.71 -0.03
N GLN A 228 -13.35 -19.46 -0.51
CA GLN A 228 -13.50 -19.14 -1.93
C GLN A 228 -12.34 -18.26 -2.34
N ILE A 229 -11.66 -18.62 -3.41
CA ILE A 229 -10.44 -17.97 -3.87
C ILE A 229 -10.71 -17.29 -5.21
N PHE A 230 -10.27 -16.05 -5.33
CA PHE A 230 -10.30 -15.29 -6.58
C PHE A 230 -8.88 -14.90 -6.96
N VAL A 231 -8.58 -14.94 -8.25
CA VAL A 231 -7.31 -14.48 -8.81
C VAL A 231 -7.63 -13.49 -9.93
N ASN A 232 -7.16 -12.26 -9.81
CA ASN A 232 -7.44 -11.16 -10.75
C ASN A 232 -8.94 -11.01 -11.03
N GLY A 233 -9.77 -11.15 -9.99
CA GLY A 233 -11.23 -11.07 -10.08
C GLY A 233 -11.93 -12.32 -10.62
N ALA A 234 -11.20 -13.33 -11.10
CA ALA A 234 -11.78 -14.59 -11.57
C ALA A 234 -11.88 -15.60 -10.41
N SER A 235 -13.05 -16.23 -10.25
CA SER A 235 -13.24 -17.29 -9.25
C SER A 235 -12.44 -18.54 -9.61
N ILE A 236 -11.59 -18.99 -8.67
CA ILE A 236 -10.85 -20.25 -8.77
C ILE A 236 -11.65 -21.38 -8.12
N GLY A 237 -12.41 -21.08 -7.05
CA GLY A 237 -13.17 -22.06 -6.27
C GLY A 237 -12.63 -22.24 -4.86
N GLY A 238 -12.68 -23.48 -4.35
CA GLY A 238 -12.25 -23.84 -3.00
C GLY A 238 -10.78 -24.20 -2.88
N ALA A 239 -10.41 -24.80 -1.73
CA ALA A 239 -9.01 -25.18 -1.46
C ALA A 239 -8.48 -26.28 -2.39
N ASP A 240 -9.31 -27.19 -2.87
CA ASP A 240 -8.91 -28.26 -3.80
C ASP A 240 -8.72 -27.70 -5.21
N ASP A 241 -9.60 -26.78 -5.62
CA ASP A 241 -9.48 -26.07 -6.90
C ASP A 241 -8.22 -25.19 -6.93
N LEU A 242 -7.89 -24.52 -5.81
CA LEU A 242 -6.64 -23.78 -5.68
C LEU A 242 -5.42 -24.69 -5.84
N GLN A 243 -5.44 -25.88 -5.23
CA GLN A 243 -4.33 -26.83 -5.38
C GLN A 243 -4.10 -27.18 -6.86
N THR A 244 -5.17 -27.55 -7.54
CA THR A 244 -5.13 -27.87 -8.97
C THR A 244 -4.61 -26.69 -9.82
N TRP A 245 -5.09 -25.50 -9.53
CA TRP A 245 -4.66 -24.27 -10.21
C TRP A 245 -3.16 -23.99 -10.01
N LEU A 246 -2.65 -24.17 -8.78
CA LEU A 246 -1.23 -24.00 -8.45
C LEU A 246 -0.33 -25.04 -9.15
N GLU A 247 -0.80 -26.31 -9.26
CA GLU A 247 -0.09 -27.38 -9.95
C GLU A 247 0.00 -27.11 -11.47
N GLN A 248 -1.10 -26.68 -12.08
CA GLN A 248 -1.13 -26.29 -13.51
C GLN A 248 -0.18 -25.14 -13.82
N ARG A 249 -0.10 -24.15 -12.93
CA ARG A 249 0.79 -22.99 -13.07
C ARG A 249 2.26 -23.38 -12.93
N ALA A 250 2.59 -24.27 -12.00
CA ALA A 250 3.95 -24.78 -11.84
C ALA A 250 4.43 -25.62 -13.03
N ALA A 251 3.50 -26.26 -13.75
CA ALA A 251 3.81 -27.02 -14.96
C ALA A 251 3.97 -26.12 -16.22
N ALA A 252 3.51 -24.89 -16.17
CA ALA A 252 3.57 -23.91 -17.27
C ALA A 252 4.74 -22.91 -17.15
N ALA A 253 5.46 -22.92 -16.03
CA ALA A 253 6.64 -22.07 -15.75
C ALA A 253 7.94 -22.82 -16.00
#